data_7f8ffbdabb6c71b6cf6957b660c9d316
#
_entry.id   7f8ffbdabb6c71b6cf6957b660c9d316
#
_cell.length_a   1.000
_cell.length_b   1.000
_cell.length_c   1.000
_cell.angle_alpha   90.00
_cell.angle_beta   90.00
_cell.angle_gamma   90.00
#
_symmetry.space_group_name_H-M   'P 1'
#
loop_
_entity.id
_entity.type
_entity.pdbx_description
1 polymer ?
#
loop_
_entity_poly.entity_id
_entity_poly.type
_entity_poly.pdbx_seq_one_letter_code
_entity_poly.pdbx_strand_id
1 'polypeptide(L)'
;MKPHILIIMHYLEIGGAETALIGLLNALDKERVDVDLFLHDHRGEMMQFIPDWVNVLPSVKPYTMLERPIKELLRYGHWGIATARLLAKVVSRRRYKASDSTLPNSSEFHYMAKYTTPLLPMINPQTTYDVVISFLAPHQIGLSRVNAHRRVAWIHTDYTKIWVDAKDELPVWSGYDKIVSISDDVTKTFLQTFPSLVGTNKIVQIENILSPAFVRQRADMENVEDELKRFEGGGKNTLDRKVL
;
A
#
# COMPACT_ATOMS: atom_id res chain seq x y z
N MET A 1 -29.02 -3.17 6.39
CA MET A 1 -27.72 -3.53 6.99
C MET A 1 -26.68 -2.67 6.31
N LYS A 2 -25.76 -2.05 7.06
CA LYS A 2 -24.66 -1.28 6.48
C LYS A 2 -23.70 -2.23 5.78
N PRO A 3 -23.13 -1.92 4.60
CA PRO A 3 -22.06 -2.70 4.02
C PRO A 3 -20.83 -2.69 4.94
N HIS A 4 -20.22 -3.86 5.12
CA HIS A 4 -19.02 -4.03 5.94
C HIS A 4 -17.80 -4.11 5.01
N ILE A 5 -16.89 -3.17 5.15
CA ILE A 5 -15.73 -2.98 4.27
C ILE A 5 -14.45 -3.29 5.04
N LEU A 6 -13.55 -4.09 4.43
CA LEU A 6 -12.18 -4.22 4.90
C LEU A 6 -11.25 -3.41 4.01
N ILE A 7 -10.43 -2.55 4.60
CA ILE A 7 -9.33 -1.87 3.92
C ILE A 7 -8.01 -2.48 4.38
N ILE A 8 -7.13 -2.82 3.43
CA ILE A 8 -5.81 -3.40 3.69
C ILE A 8 -4.75 -2.39 3.29
N MET A 9 -3.83 -2.11 4.22
CA MET A 9 -2.67 -1.22 4.03
C MET A 9 -1.45 -1.83 4.73
N HIS A 10 -0.24 -1.38 4.39
CA HIS A 10 0.98 -1.89 5.01
C HIS A 10 1.17 -1.34 6.43
N TYR A 11 1.30 -0.04 6.54
CA TYR A 11 1.50 0.75 7.76
C TYR A 11 1.11 2.20 7.46
N LEU A 12 1.23 3.10 8.43
CA LEU A 12 0.80 4.50 8.28
C LEU A 12 1.94 5.47 8.64
N GLU A 13 3.07 5.39 7.92
CA GLU A 13 4.11 6.40 7.95
C GLU A 13 3.69 7.66 7.17
N ILE A 14 4.54 8.68 7.10
CA ILE A 14 4.23 9.88 6.32
C ILE A 14 4.43 9.59 4.83
N GLY A 15 3.35 9.64 4.06
CA GLY A 15 3.37 9.38 2.63
C GLY A 15 2.07 9.79 1.92
N GLY A 16 2.12 9.80 0.58
CA GLY A 16 0.97 10.20 -0.24
C GLY A 16 -0.20 9.22 -0.19
N ALA A 17 0.08 7.91 -0.20
CA ALA A 17 -0.94 6.88 -0.09
C ALA A 17 -1.57 6.85 1.30
N GLU A 18 -0.77 7.03 2.35
CA GLU A 18 -1.22 7.12 3.73
C GLU A 18 -2.13 8.34 3.95
N THR A 19 -1.73 9.50 3.43
CA THR A 19 -2.55 10.71 3.44
C THR A 19 -3.88 10.50 2.69
N ALA A 20 -3.83 9.83 1.54
CA ALA A 20 -5.03 9.50 0.76
C ALA A 20 -5.96 8.55 1.51
N LEU A 21 -5.40 7.55 2.23
CA LEU A 21 -6.20 6.66 3.08
C LEU A 21 -6.88 7.41 4.21
N ILE A 22 -6.16 8.26 4.94
CA ILE A 22 -6.78 9.08 6.00
C ILE A 22 -7.86 10.00 5.42
N GLY A 23 -7.61 10.60 4.25
CA GLY A 23 -8.62 11.39 3.52
C GLY A 23 -9.86 10.59 3.19
N LEU A 24 -9.69 9.37 2.67
CA LEU A 24 -10.80 8.46 2.37
C LEU A 24 -11.60 8.09 3.63
N LEU A 25 -10.91 7.68 4.71
CA LEU A 25 -11.56 7.30 5.98
C LEU A 25 -12.38 8.45 6.58
N ASN A 26 -11.88 9.70 6.48
CA ASN A 26 -12.60 10.89 6.95
C ASN A 26 -13.77 11.30 6.04
N ALA A 27 -13.78 10.88 4.77
CA ALA A 27 -14.86 11.19 3.82
C ALA A 27 -15.99 10.13 3.87
N LEU A 28 -15.71 8.95 4.39
CA LEU A 28 -16.73 7.90 4.53
C LEU A 28 -17.73 8.26 5.62
N ASP A 29 -19.00 8.00 5.34
CA ASP A 29 -20.10 8.25 6.27
C ASP A 29 -20.29 7.02 7.18
N LYS A 30 -19.92 7.17 8.45
CA LYS A 30 -20.07 6.13 9.49
C LYS A 30 -21.51 5.61 9.68
N GLU A 31 -22.52 6.40 9.28
CA GLU A 31 -23.92 5.97 9.35
C GLU A 31 -24.30 5.06 8.17
N ARG A 32 -23.47 5.02 7.12
CA ARG A 32 -23.73 4.27 5.90
C ARG A 32 -22.84 3.05 5.71
N VAL A 33 -21.66 3.00 6.34
CA VAL A 33 -20.69 1.90 6.21
C VAL A 33 -20.07 1.54 7.54
N ASP A 34 -19.73 0.27 7.71
CA ASP A 34 -18.85 -0.22 8.78
C ASP A 34 -17.48 -0.54 8.16
N VAL A 35 -16.38 -0.06 8.76
CA VAL A 35 -15.03 -0.20 8.21
C VAL A 35 -14.12 -0.87 9.22
N ASP A 36 -13.55 -2.01 8.80
CA ASP A 36 -12.37 -2.61 9.40
C ASP A 36 -11.14 -2.14 8.64
N LEU A 37 -10.09 -1.76 9.35
CA LEU A 37 -8.78 -1.44 8.79
C LEU A 37 -7.76 -2.50 9.24
N PHE A 38 -7.17 -3.22 8.30
CA PHE A 38 -6.09 -4.14 8.57
C PHE A 38 -4.76 -3.53 8.09
N LEU A 39 -3.85 -3.36 9.05
CA LEU A 39 -2.48 -2.93 8.78
C LEU A 39 -1.53 -4.12 8.94
N HIS A 40 -0.61 -4.30 8.00
CA HIS A 40 0.41 -5.33 8.12
C HIS A 40 1.26 -5.11 9.38
N ASP A 41 1.58 -3.86 9.70
CA ASP A 41 2.28 -3.46 10.92
C ASP A 41 1.64 -2.19 11.51
N HIS A 42 1.35 -2.19 12.81
CA HIS A 42 0.78 -1.04 13.52
C HIS A 42 1.89 -0.04 13.85
N ARG A 43 2.34 0.69 12.86
CA ARG A 43 3.39 1.70 12.99
C ARG A 43 3.12 2.91 12.08
N GLY A 44 3.77 4.00 12.41
CA GLY A 44 3.75 5.24 11.64
C GLY A 44 2.97 6.37 12.30
N GLU A 45 3.39 7.58 11.99
CA GLU A 45 2.84 8.79 12.61
C GLU A 45 1.40 9.08 12.20
N MET A 46 0.97 8.56 11.05
CA MET A 46 -0.38 8.75 10.54
C MET A 46 -1.44 7.92 11.29
N MET A 47 -1.04 6.95 12.14
CA MET A 47 -1.94 6.14 12.96
C MET A 47 -2.88 6.98 13.83
N GLN A 48 -2.39 8.09 14.38
CA GLN A 48 -3.14 9.00 15.25
C GLN A 48 -4.28 9.75 14.55
N PHE A 49 -4.32 9.72 13.20
CA PHE A 49 -5.33 10.40 12.40
C PHE A 49 -6.43 9.45 11.90
N ILE A 50 -6.37 8.17 12.28
CA ILE A 50 -7.47 7.24 12.00
C ILE A 50 -8.70 7.69 12.78
N PRO A 51 -9.87 7.87 12.12
CA PRO A 51 -11.10 8.23 12.83
C PRO A 51 -11.48 7.16 13.87
N ASP A 52 -11.93 7.59 15.05
CA ASP A 52 -12.28 6.70 16.18
C ASP A 52 -13.36 5.65 15.86
N TRP A 53 -14.20 5.89 14.86
CA TRP A 53 -15.23 4.97 14.44
C TRP A 53 -14.72 3.81 13.54
N VAL A 54 -13.51 3.89 13.04
CA VAL A 54 -12.87 2.84 12.23
C VAL A 54 -12.31 1.77 13.16
N ASN A 55 -12.72 0.52 12.94
CA ASN A 55 -12.22 -0.60 13.70
C ASN A 55 -10.86 -1.08 13.15
N VAL A 56 -9.78 -0.78 13.86
CA VAL A 56 -8.44 -1.26 13.50
C VAL A 56 -8.28 -2.69 14.01
N LEU A 57 -8.15 -3.63 13.06
CA LEU A 57 -7.99 -5.05 13.39
C LEU A 57 -6.64 -5.30 14.08
N PRO A 58 -6.56 -6.29 14.99
CA PRO A 58 -5.31 -6.64 15.65
C PRO A 58 -4.19 -6.98 14.65
N SER A 59 -2.96 -6.62 14.98
CA SER A 59 -1.81 -7.01 14.18
C SER A 59 -1.61 -8.52 14.21
N VAL A 60 -1.26 -9.09 13.05
CA VAL A 60 -1.04 -10.53 12.88
C VAL A 60 0.43 -10.76 12.54
N LYS A 61 1.16 -11.42 13.44
CA LYS A 61 2.62 -11.53 13.40
C LYS A 61 3.22 -11.94 12.04
N PRO A 62 2.70 -12.94 11.29
CA PRO A 62 3.22 -13.25 9.96
C PRO A 62 3.20 -12.07 8.97
N TYR A 63 2.21 -11.16 9.07
CA TYR A 63 2.13 -9.97 8.22
C TYR A 63 3.18 -8.93 8.62
N THR A 64 3.39 -8.70 9.92
CA THR A 64 4.42 -7.77 10.40
C THR A 64 5.84 -8.21 9.98
N MET A 65 6.02 -9.50 9.68
CA MET A 65 7.32 -10.06 9.24
C MET A 65 7.60 -9.83 7.75
N LEU A 66 6.63 -9.41 6.95
CA LEU A 66 6.84 -9.25 5.50
C LEU A 66 7.93 -8.23 5.16
N GLU A 67 8.10 -7.20 5.97
CA GLU A 67 9.06 -6.11 5.73
C GLU A 67 10.26 -6.12 6.70
N ARG A 68 10.22 -6.98 7.72
CA ARG A 68 11.31 -7.08 8.70
C ARG A 68 12.58 -7.70 8.08
N PRO A 69 13.77 -7.38 8.61
CA PRO A 69 15.01 -8.00 8.17
C PRO A 69 14.96 -9.54 8.22
N ILE A 70 15.53 -10.24 7.24
CA ILE A 70 15.49 -11.71 7.15
C ILE A 70 16.06 -12.37 8.43
N LYS A 71 17.06 -11.77 9.07
CA LYS A 71 17.60 -12.25 10.34
C LYS A 71 16.55 -12.34 11.46
N GLU A 72 15.61 -11.38 11.50
CA GLU A 72 14.50 -11.38 12.46
C GLU A 72 13.51 -12.51 12.14
N LEU A 73 13.17 -12.73 10.87
CA LEU A 73 12.31 -13.82 10.46
C LEU A 73 12.85 -15.17 10.93
N LEU A 74 14.14 -15.41 10.72
CA LEU A 74 14.81 -16.64 11.16
C LEU A 74 14.80 -16.79 12.67
N ARG A 75 15.06 -15.69 13.42
CA ARG A 75 15.04 -15.66 14.88
C ARG A 75 13.67 -15.98 15.46
N TYR A 76 12.60 -15.55 14.80
CA TYR A 76 11.21 -15.78 15.22
C TYR A 76 10.57 -17.04 14.61
N GLY A 77 11.34 -17.87 13.91
CA GLY A 77 10.87 -19.15 13.37
C GLY A 77 10.06 -19.04 12.08
N HIS A 78 10.05 -17.88 11.40
CA HIS A 78 9.35 -17.67 10.14
C HIS A 78 10.19 -18.08 8.91
N TRP A 79 10.77 -19.29 8.95
CA TRP A 79 11.68 -19.83 7.93
C TRP A 79 11.05 -19.87 6.54
N GLY A 80 9.75 -20.24 6.46
CA GLY A 80 9.00 -20.28 5.20
C GLY A 80 8.91 -18.91 4.53
N ILE A 81 8.58 -17.85 5.30
CA ILE A 81 8.53 -16.48 4.78
C ILE A 81 9.93 -16.02 4.37
N ALA A 82 10.97 -16.35 5.15
CA ALA A 82 12.35 -15.98 4.84
C ALA A 82 12.82 -16.59 3.51
N THR A 83 12.57 -17.90 3.31
CA THR A 83 12.92 -18.60 2.05
C THR A 83 12.13 -18.09 0.87
N ALA A 84 10.82 -17.84 1.04
CA ALA A 84 9.95 -17.25 0.01
C ALA A 84 10.45 -15.87 -0.43
N ARG A 85 10.88 -15.02 0.50
CA ARG A 85 11.44 -13.69 0.20
C ARG A 85 12.79 -13.77 -0.53
N LEU A 86 13.65 -14.72 -0.18
CA LEU A 86 14.92 -14.94 -0.88
C LEU A 86 14.65 -15.41 -2.32
N LEU A 87 13.73 -16.34 -2.51
CA LEU A 87 13.31 -16.81 -3.83
C LEU A 87 12.73 -15.65 -4.66
N ALA A 88 11.84 -14.84 -4.06
CA ALA A 88 11.26 -13.66 -4.71
C ALA A 88 12.35 -12.74 -5.26
N LYS A 89 13.34 -12.44 -4.45
CA LYS A 89 14.46 -11.58 -4.85
C LYS A 89 15.27 -12.16 -6.00
N VAL A 90 15.54 -13.45 -5.99
CA VAL A 90 16.28 -14.13 -7.08
C VAL A 90 15.47 -14.10 -8.37
N VAL A 91 14.17 -14.44 -8.30
CA VAL A 91 13.29 -14.47 -9.48
C VAL A 91 13.11 -13.08 -10.06
N SER A 92 12.77 -12.08 -9.22
CA SER A 92 12.64 -10.68 -9.64
C SER A 92 13.88 -10.19 -10.35
N ARG A 93 15.08 -10.40 -9.79
CA ARG A 93 16.35 -9.98 -10.41
C ARG A 93 16.60 -10.65 -11.76
N ARG A 94 16.30 -11.95 -11.89
CA ARG A 94 16.44 -12.68 -13.15
C ARG A 94 15.50 -12.14 -14.21
N ARG A 95 14.24 -11.92 -13.87
CA ARG A 95 13.22 -11.37 -14.76
C ARG A 95 13.56 -9.95 -15.19
N TYR A 96 13.95 -9.11 -14.23
CA TYR A 96 14.37 -7.74 -14.52
C TYR A 96 15.58 -7.70 -15.45
N LYS A 97 16.61 -8.51 -15.17
CA LYS A 97 17.80 -8.58 -16.04
C LYS A 97 17.46 -9.04 -17.46
N ALA A 98 16.48 -9.93 -17.62
CA ALA A 98 16.04 -10.42 -18.92
C ALA A 98 15.14 -9.43 -19.68
N SER A 99 14.69 -8.35 -19.05
CA SER A 99 13.82 -7.33 -19.67
C SER A 99 14.60 -6.22 -20.36
N ASP A 100 15.92 -6.11 -20.12
CA ASP A 100 16.79 -5.02 -20.56
C ASP A 100 16.27 -3.61 -20.21
N SER A 101 15.37 -3.52 -19.21
CA SER A 101 14.78 -2.25 -18.76
C SER A 101 15.81 -1.41 -17.99
N THR A 102 15.74 -0.10 -18.17
CA THR A 102 16.51 0.89 -17.40
C THR A 102 15.70 1.51 -16.26
N LEU A 103 14.40 1.23 -16.19
CA LEU A 103 13.54 1.74 -15.13
C LEU A 103 13.81 1.01 -13.79
N PRO A 104 13.58 1.66 -12.64
CA PRO A 104 13.70 1.01 -11.33
C PRO A 104 12.84 -0.25 -11.23
N ASN A 105 13.43 -1.36 -10.76
CA ASN A 105 12.73 -2.63 -10.61
C ASN A 105 11.74 -2.62 -9.45
N SER A 106 10.46 -2.60 -9.74
CA SER A 106 9.37 -2.71 -8.75
C SER A 106 8.77 -4.12 -8.65
N SER A 107 9.16 -5.05 -9.51
CA SER A 107 8.62 -6.41 -9.50
C SER A 107 9.00 -7.21 -8.25
N GLU A 108 9.97 -6.75 -7.46
CA GLU A 108 10.38 -7.43 -6.21
C GLU A 108 9.20 -7.51 -5.22
N PHE A 109 8.39 -6.45 -5.12
CA PHE A 109 7.19 -6.45 -4.28
C PHE A 109 6.15 -7.46 -4.74
N HIS A 110 5.92 -7.54 -6.06
CA HIS A 110 5.01 -8.53 -6.64
C HIS A 110 5.46 -9.96 -6.34
N TYR A 111 6.73 -10.31 -6.63
CA TYR A 111 7.24 -11.64 -6.38
C TYR A 111 7.31 -11.97 -4.90
N MET A 112 7.64 -10.99 -4.05
CA MET A 112 7.59 -11.17 -2.60
C MET A 112 6.18 -11.59 -2.17
N ALA A 113 5.16 -10.85 -2.59
CA ALA A 113 3.77 -11.19 -2.25
C ALA A 113 3.33 -12.52 -2.88
N LYS A 114 3.69 -12.79 -4.13
CA LYS A 114 3.37 -14.05 -4.81
C LYS A 114 3.81 -15.28 -4.02
N TYR A 115 5.02 -15.25 -3.45
CA TYR A 115 5.56 -16.39 -2.73
C TYR A 115 5.25 -16.39 -1.24
N THR A 116 5.03 -15.22 -0.63
CA THR A 116 4.74 -15.17 0.81
C THR A 116 3.26 -15.27 1.13
N THR A 117 2.37 -14.73 0.29
CA THR A 117 0.91 -14.73 0.56
C THR A 117 0.34 -16.12 0.85
N PRO A 118 0.73 -17.21 0.14
CA PRO A 118 0.25 -18.56 0.48
C PRO A 118 0.59 -19.03 1.89
N LEU A 119 1.62 -18.43 2.52
CA LEU A 119 2.10 -18.77 3.86
C LEU A 119 1.45 -17.93 4.97
N LEU A 120 0.65 -16.93 4.59
CA LEU A 120 -0.03 -16.04 5.53
C LEU A 120 -1.37 -16.63 5.97
N PRO A 121 -1.79 -16.44 7.22
CA PRO A 121 -3.12 -16.80 7.67
C PRO A 121 -4.18 -15.91 7.02
N MET A 122 -5.45 -16.35 7.07
CA MET A 122 -6.60 -15.53 6.70
C MET A 122 -6.74 -14.33 7.65
N ILE A 123 -7.07 -13.18 7.09
CA ILE A 123 -7.42 -11.98 7.85
C ILE A 123 -8.88 -12.13 8.30
N ASN A 124 -9.12 -12.05 9.61
CA ASN A 124 -10.45 -12.12 10.22
C ASN A 124 -11.34 -13.24 9.62
N PRO A 125 -10.94 -14.53 9.74
CA PRO A 125 -11.52 -15.63 8.98
C PRO A 125 -13.01 -15.89 9.26
N GLN A 126 -13.54 -15.37 10.37
CA GLN A 126 -14.94 -15.54 10.77
C GLN A 126 -15.87 -14.51 10.11
N THR A 127 -15.32 -13.52 9.43
CA THR A 127 -16.08 -12.44 8.79
C THR A 127 -16.02 -12.58 7.27
N THR A 128 -17.17 -12.43 6.60
CA THR A 128 -17.23 -12.22 5.14
C THR A 128 -17.60 -10.77 4.90
N TYR A 129 -16.69 -10.04 4.28
CA TYR A 129 -16.87 -8.63 3.96
C TYR A 129 -17.69 -8.43 2.69
N ASP A 130 -18.50 -7.37 2.62
CA ASP A 130 -19.15 -6.99 1.38
C ASP A 130 -18.12 -6.53 0.34
N VAL A 131 -17.12 -5.77 0.81
CA VAL A 131 -16.03 -5.27 -0.05
C VAL A 131 -14.69 -5.39 0.69
N VAL A 132 -13.67 -5.88 0.01
CA VAL A 132 -12.27 -5.71 0.41
C VAL A 132 -11.60 -4.72 -0.51
N ILE A 133 -10.90 -3.75 0.06
CA ILE A 133 -10.10 -2.75 -0.64
C ILE A 133 -8.63 -3.00 -0.33
N SER A 134 -7.87 -3.44 -1.34
CA SER A 134 -6.40 -3.47 -1.28
C SER A 134 -5.89 -2.10 -1.67
N PHE A 135 -5.58 -1.26 -0.67
CA PHE A 135 -5.33 0.17 -0.89
C PHE A 135 -3.95 0.45 -1.46
N LEU A 136 -2.96 -0.39 -1.17
CA LEU A 136 -1.60 -0.28 -1.72
C LEU A 136 -1.09 -1.67 -2.12
N ALA A 137 -0.25 -1.73 -3.17
CA ALA A 137 0.43 -2.96 -3.56
C ALA A 137 1.32 -3.49 -2.40
N PRO A 138 1.43 -4.81 -2.24
CA PRO A 138 1.00 -5.88 -3.15
C PRO A 138 -0.45 -6.31 -2.94
N HIS A 139 -1.17 -6.55 -4.03
CA HIS A 139 -2.61 -6.81 -4.01
C HIS A 139 -2.99 -8.30 -3.83
N GLN A 140 -2.05 -9.24 -3.81
CA GLN A 140 -2.31 -10.68 -3.69
C GLN A 140 -3.04 -11.06 -2.40
N ILE A 141 -2.79 -10.32 -1.32
CA ILE A 141 -3.40 -10.56 0.00
C ILE A 141 -4.92 -10.34 -0.07
N GLY A 142 -5.37 -9.22 -0.64
CA GLY A 142 -6.79 -8.92 -0.80
C GLY A 142 -7.55 -9.94 -1.67
N LEU A 143 -6.84 -10.62 -2.59
CA LEU A 143 -7.45 -11.68 -3.42
C LEU A 143 -7.65 -12.99 -2.68
N SER A 144 -6.71 -13.38 -1.80
CA SER A 144 -6.64 -14.76 -1.34
C SER A 144 -6.62 -14.96 0.18
N ARG A 145 -6.51 -13.87 0.96
CA ARG A 145 -6.44 -13.95 2.43
C ARG A 145 -7.62 -13.28 3.14
N VAL A 146 -8.68 -12.99 2.38
CA VAL A 146 -9.91 -12.37 2.91
C VAL A 146 -11.13 -13.04 2.30
N ASN A 147 -12.14 -13.31 3.12
CA ASN A 147 -13.47 -13.67 2.65
C ASN A 147 -14.22 -12.39 2.29
N ALA A 148 -14.51 -12.16 1.01
CA ALA A 148 -15.22 -10.97 0.55
C ALA A 148 -16.05 -11.26 -0.70
N HIS A 149 -17.20 -10.56 -0.82
CA HIS A 149 -18.08 -10.64 -1.99
C HIS A 149 -17.52 -9.85 -3.18
N ARG A 150 -16.91 -8.70 -2.92
CA ARG A 150 -16.32 -7.82 -3.94
C ARG A 150 -14.88 -7.45 -3.56
N ARG A 151 -14.05 -7.28 -4.57
CA ARG A 151 -12.62 -6.94 -4.42
C ARG A 151 -12.27 -5.72 -5.23
N VAL A 152 -11.63 -4.76 -4.57
CA VAL A 152 -11.18 -3.49 -5.16
C VAL A 152 -9.69 -3.35 -4.90
N ALA A 153 -8.92 -3.05 -5.95
CA ALA A 153 -7.51 -2.66 -5.82
C ALA A 153 -7.37 -1.16 -6.11
N TRP A 154 -6.39 -0.50 -5.49
CA TRP A 154 -6.16 0.92 -5.66
C TRP A 154 -4.76 1.20 -6.21
N ILE A 155 -4.65 2.01 -7.25
CA ILE A 155 -3.39 2.36 -7.90
C ILE A 155 -2.95 3.74 -7.43
N HIS A 156 -1.76 3.81 -6.82
CA HIS A 156 -1.12 5.07 -6.42
C HIS A 156 0.19 5.35 -7.19
N THR A 157 0.55 4.48 -8.14
CA THR A 157 1.86 4.49 -8.78
C THR A 157 1.76 4.89 -10.25
N ASP A 158 2.68 5.74 -10.68
CA ASP A 158 2.91 6.01 -12.11
C ASP A 158 3.76 4.89 -12.72
N TYR A 159 3.13 4.08 -13.56
CA TYR A 159 3.77 2.90 -14.20
C TYR A 159 4.81 3.26 -15.26
N THR A 160 4.93 4.53 -15.66
CA THR A 160 6.03 4.97 -16.54
C THR A 160 7.37 5.14 -15.81
N LYS A 161 7.33 5.19 -14.49
CA LYS A 161 8.53 5.42 -13.63
C LYS A 161 9.15 4.15 -13.09
N ILE A 162 8.49 3.00 -13.28
CA ILE A 162 8.92 1.73 -12.71
C ILE A 162 8.82 0.60 -13.74
N TRP A 163 9.68 -0.39 -13.61
CA TRP A 163 9.51 -1.65 -14.30
C TRP A 163 8.76 -2.66 -13.45
N VAL A 164 7.75 -3.29 -14.04
CA VAL A 164 6.98 -4.40 -13.47
C VAL A 164 6.98 -5.58 -14.44
N ASP A 165 6.87 -6.80 -13.93
CA ASP A 165 6.62 -7.97 -14.78
C ASP A 165 5.13 -8.04 -15.12
N ALA A 166 4.70 -7.24 -16.10
CA ALA A 166 3.30 -7.09 -16.46
C ALA A 166 2.60 -8.42 -16.77
N LYS A 167 3.33 -9.38 -17.38
CA LYS A 167 2.79 -10.70 -17.70
C LYS A 167 2.48 -11.51 -16.43
N ASP A 168 3.34 -11.42 -15.43
CA ASP A 168 3.20 -12.15 -14.16
C ASP A 168 2.22 -11.43 -13.21
N GLU A 169 2.10 -10.10 -13.29
CA GLU A 169 1.17 -9.31 -12.47
C GLU A 169 -0.26 -9.27 -12.99
N LEU A 170 -0.47 -9.40 -14.30
CA LEU A 170 -1.80 -9.32 -14.91
C LEU A 170 -2.88 -10.20 -14.26
N PRO A 171 -2.60 -11.47 -13.87
CA PRO A 171 -3.59 -12.30 -13.17
C PRO A 171 -4.08 -11.70 -11.85
N VAL A 172 -3.21 -10.96 -11.14
CA VAL A 172 -3.58 -10.29 -9.88
C VAL A 172 -4.60 -9.19 -10.17
N TRP A 173 -4.28 -8.29 -11.11
CA TRP A 173 -5.19 -7.21 -11.51
C TRP A 173 -6.51 -7.73 -12.08
N SER A 174 -6.44 -8.80 -12.88
CA SER A 174 -7.62 -9.44 -13.46
C SER A 174 -8.53 -10.09 -12.42
N GLY A 175 -7.99 -10.45 -11.26
CA GLY A 175 -8.75 -11.05 -10.15
C GLY A 175 -9.62 -10.05 -9.38
N TYR A 176 -9.41 -8.75 -9.55
CA TYR A 176 -10.21 -7.71 -8.90
C TYR A 176 -11.48 -7.38 -9.70
N ASP A 177 -12.57 -7.08 -9.00
CA ASP A 177 -13.83 -6.64 -9.62
C ASP A 177 -13.71 -5.20 -10.14
N LYS A 178 -13.03 -4.34 -9.36
CA LYS A 178 -12.73 -2.96 -9.72
C LYS A 178 -11.28 -2.62 -9.36
N ILE A 179 -10.72 -1.70 -10.15
CA ILE A 179 -9.40 -1.14 -9.97
C ILE A 179 -9.57 0.37 -9.95
N VAL A 180 -9.29 0.99 -8.82
CA VAL A 180 -9.41 2.44 -8.66
C VAL A 180 -8.09 3.09 -9.06
N SER A 181 -8.17 4.07 -9.94
CA SER A 181 -7.08 4.96 -10.33
C SER A 181 -7.32 6.36 -9.79
N ILE A 182 -6.25 7.05 -9.39
CA ILE A 182 -6.34 8.36 -8.73
C ILE A 182 -6.33 9.54 -9.71
N SER A 183 -6.07 9.31 -11.00
CA SER A 183 -6.07 10.35 -12.03
C SER A 183 -6.09 9.74 -13.44
N ASP A 184 -6.39 10.58 -14.45
CA ASP A 184 -6.33 10.19 -15.86
C ASP A 184 -4.93 9.73 -16.28
N ASP A 185 -3.88 10.41 -15.82
CA ASP A 185 -2.51 10.06 -16.16
C ASP A 185 -2.12 8.69 -15.56
N VAL A 186 -2.49 8.42 -14.32
CA VAL A 186 -2.28 7.11 -13.68
C VAL A 186 -3.07 6.03 -14.42
N THR A 187 -4.32 6.29 -14.78
CA THR A 187 -5.13 5.38 -15.62
C THR A 187 -4.45 5.06 -16.93
N LYS A 188 -4.00 6.07 -17.64
CA LYS A 188 -3.34 5.93 -18.95
C LYS A 188 -2.06 5.10 -18.85
N THR A 189 -1.17 5.41 -17.93
CA THR A 189 0.10 4.71 -17.76
C THR A 189 -0.11 3.26 -17.31
N PHE A 190 -1.07 3.02 -16.45
CA PHE A 190 -1.48 1.68 -16.03
C PHE A 190 -2.00 0.84 -17.20
N LEU A 191 -2.90 1.39 -18.02
CA LEU A 191 -3.45 0.69 -19.18
C LEU A 191 -2.43 0.50 -20.31
N GLN A 192 -1.42 1.36 -20.42
CA GLN A 192 -0.27 1.10 -21.30
C GLN A 192 0.54 -0.12 -20.86
N THR A 193 0.68 -0.32 -19.56
CA THR A 193 1.38 -1.47 -18.99
C THR A 193 0.53 -2.75 -19.03
N PHE A 194 -0.79 -2.63 -18.86
CA PHE A 194 -1.74 -3.74 -18.86
C PHE A 194 -2.84 -3.58 -19.93
N PRO A 195 -2.51 -3.62 -21.23
CA PRO A 195 -3.46 -3.33 -22.30
C PRO A 195 -4.65 -4.29 -22.35
N SER A 196 -4.50 -5.50 -21.82
CA SER A 196 -5.60 -6.48 -21.73
C SER A 196 -6.74 -6.04 -20.80
N LEU A 197 -6.54 -5.00 -19.99
CA LEU A 197 -7.58 -4.44 -19.11
C LEU A 197 -8.38 -3.33 -19.78
N VAL A 198 -7.96 -2.85 -20.96
CA VAL A 198 -8.72 -1.86 -21.76
C VAL A 198 -10.08 -2.43 -22.13
N GLY A 199 -11.14 -1.66 -21.93
CA GLY A 199 -12.51 -2.07 -22.26
C GLY A 199 -13.18 -3.08 -21.31
N THR A 200 -12.49 -3.52 -20.24
CA THR A 200 -13.05 -4.46 -19.27
C THR A 200 -14.05 -3.85 -18.28
N ASN A 201 -14.27 -2.53 -18.31
CA ASN A 201 -15.07 -1.79 -17.33
C ASN A 201 -14.62 -1.99 -15.86
N LYS A 202 -13.39 -2.44 -15.64
CA LYS A 202 -12.85 -2.63 -14.28
C LYS A 202 -12.27 -1.34 -13.70
N ILE A 203 -11.76 -0.44 -14.53
CA ILE A 203 -11.12 0.79 -14.08
C ILE A 203 -12.18 1.81 -13.70
N VAL A 204 -12.00 2.41 -12.53
CA VAL A 204 -12.81 3.50 -12.00
C VAL A 204 -11.86 4.59 -11.51
N GLN A 205 -12.11 5.85 -11.86
CA GLN A 205 -11.32 6.96 -11.35
C GLN A 205 -11.96 7.51 -10.09
N ILE A 206 -11.16 7.58 -9.01
CA ILE A 206 -11.49 8.26 -7.75
C ILE A 206 -10.25 9.03 -7.33
N GLU A 207 -10.32 10.35 -7.40
CA GLU A 207 -9.22 11.21 -6.99
C GLU A 207 -8.97 11.13 -5.48
N ASN A 208 -7.73 11.40 -5.06
CA ASN A 208 -7.40 11.41 -3.64
C ASN A 208 -8.15 12.54 -2.92
N ILE A 209 -8.80 12.19 -1.83
CA ILE A 209 -9.55 13.12 -1.02
C ILE A 209 -8.61 13.75 0.01
N LEU A 210 -8.45 15.06 -0.06
CA LEU A 210 -7.78 15.82 0.98
C LEU A 210 -8.82 16.32 1.98
N SER A 211 -8.76 15.83 3.21
CA SER A 211 -9.60 16.30 4.30
C SER A 211 -9.10 17.66 4.81
N PRO A 212 -9.88 18.77 4.69
CA PRO A 212 -9.48 20.05 5.26
C PRO A 212 -9.26 20.00 6.77
N ALA A 213 -10.03 19.16 7.48
CA ALA A 213 -9.86 18.95 8.91
C ALA A 213 -8.50 18.32 9.24
N PHE A 214 -8.10 17.30 8.46
CA PHE A 214 -6.80 16.65 8.59
C PHE A 214 -5.64 17.63 8.31
N VAL A 215 -5.75 18.44 7.25
CA VAL A 215 -4.72 19.45 6.93
C VAL A 215 -4.55 20.47 8.06
N ARG A 216 -5.67 20.96 8.63
CA ARG A 216 -5.64 21.88 9.79
C ARG A 216 -5.02 21.21 11.01
N GLN A 217 -5.45 20.00 11.35
CA GLN A 217 -4.92 19.26 12.49
C GLN A 217 -3.41 19.04 12.38
N ARG A 218 -2.89 18.73 11.19
CA ARG A 218 -1.45 18.65 10.97
C ARG A 218 -0.75 20.00 11.13
N ALA A 219 -1.32 21.05 10.56
CA ALA A 219 -0.74 22.40 10.68
C ALA A 219 -0.67 22.86 12.14
N ASP A 220 -1.66 22.50 12.96
CA ASP A 220 -1.67 22.84 14.39
C ASP A 220 -0.64 22.02 15.20
N MET A 221 -0.27 20.82 14.74
CA MET A 221 0.73 19.96 15.39
C MET A 221 2.17 20.32 15.02
N GLU A 222 2.39 20.83 13.81
CA GLU A 222 3.69 21.28 13.34
C GLU A 222 3.91 22.73 13.83
N ASN A 223 4.72 22.89 14.89
CA ASN A 223 5.11 24.22 15.35
C ASN A 223 6.14 24.79 14.38
N VAL A 224 5.65 25.45 13.32
CA VAL A 224 6.45 26.05 12.25
C VAL A 224 7.50 27.04 12.80
N GLU A 225 7.21 27.70 13.96
CA GLU A 225 8.16 28.59 14.62
C GLU A 225 9.39 27.83 15.15
N ASP A 226 9.24 26.62 15.64
CA ASP A 226 10.38 25.82 16.13
C ASP A 226 11.21 25.24 14.97
N GLU A 227 10.59 24.93 13.84
CA GLU A 227 11.32 24.57 12.63
C GLU A 227 12.05 25.77 12.03
N LEU A 228 11.42 26.94 11.92
CA LEU A 228 12.06 28.17 11.46
C LEU A 228 13.27 28.54 12.35
N LYS A 229 13.15 28.43 13.68
CA LYS A 229 14.27 28.64 14.60
C LYS A 229 15.41 27.64 14.40
N ARG A 230 15.10 26.36 14.03
CA ARG A 230 16.12 25.37 13.69
C ARG A 230 16.84 25.73 12.39
N PHE A 231 16.10 26.22 11.36
CA PHE A 231 16.69 26.71 10.12
C PHE A 231 17.51 27.99 10.33
N GLU A 232 17.05 28.96 11.12
CA GLU A 232 17.76 30.17 11.43
C GLU A 232 18.96 29.93 12.34
N GLY A 233 18.87 29.01 13.30
CA GLY A 233 19.97 28.61 14.19
C GLY A 233 21.04 27.74 13.54
N GLY A 234 20.72 27.05 12.43
CA GLY A 234 21.64 26.21 11.65
C GLY A 234 22.48 26.96 10.61
N GLY A 235 22.26 28.27 10.43
CA GLY A 235 22.90 29.09 9.41
C GLY A 235 24.36 29.53 9.67
N LYS A 236 25.03 28.95 10.66
CA LYS A 236 26.48 29.09 10.84
C LYS A 236 27.14 27.72 10.87
N ASN A 237 27.68 27.28 9.74
CA ASN A 237 28.61 26.16 9.51
C ASN A 237 28.08 24.97 8.68
N THR A 238 27.76 25.19 7.41
CA THR A 238 27.85 24.09 6.43
C THR A 238 27.89 24.56 4.97
N LEU A 239 28.47 25.71 4.70
CA LEU A 239 28.77 26.15 3.31
C LEU A 239 30.23 25.93 2.90
N ASP A 240 30.98 25.12 3.64
CA ASP A 240 32.32 24.69 3.26
C ASP A 240 32.42 23.16 3.40
N ARG A 241 32.00 22.42 2.39
CA ARG A 241 32.61 21.14 1.96
C ARG A 241 31.74 20.37 0.96
N LYS A 242 32.35 20.29 -0.23
CA LYS A 242 32.12 19.38 -1.36
C LYS A 242 31.37 19.97 -2.55
N VAL A 243 32.08 20.84 -3.23
CA VAL A 243 32.22 20.79 -4.68
C VAL A 243 33.59 20.17 -4.95
N LEU A 244 33.62 18.91 -5.34
CA LEU A 244 34.60 18.25 -6.21
C LEU A 244 33.97 16.90 -6.63
#